data_1b4dd4f117475f4b2566b39d478571fc
#
_entry.id   1b4dd4f117475f4b2566b39d478571fc
#
_cell.length_a   1.000
_cell.length_b   1.000
_cell.length_c   1.000
_cell.angle_alpha   90.00
_cell.angle_beta   90.00
_cell.angle_gamma   90.00
#
_symmetry.space_group_name_H-M   'P 1'
#
loop_
_entity.id
_entity.type
_entity.pdbx_description
1 polymer ?
#
loop_
_entity_poly.entity_id
_entity_poly.type
_entity_poly.pdbx_seq_one_letter_code
_entity_poly.pdbx_strand_id
1 'polypeptide(L)'
;GIALYGFPPAPGIEAPGLIPVMTLKSRVAAVRPMPAGSPISYGCTAVLERDSRVAVLPVGYGDGLPRSLSNKLQVQIGDRLCPVLGRICMDMCMIDLTDKMGVDVGSEVEIFGKQNSINDLAALAGTIPYELTCAVSKRVPRIYYRDGKVIEKELLLRG
;
A
#
# COMPACT_ATOMS: atom_id res chain seq x y z
N GLY A 1 13.82 -17.20 -8.33
CA GLY A 1 13.46 -16.28 -7.30
C GLY A 1 12.04 -15.72 -7.45
N ILE A 2 11.85 -14.60 -8.14
CA ILE A 2 10.59 -13.85 -8.12
C ILE A 2 9.39 -14.63 -8.68
N ALA A 3 9.62 -15.58 -9.59
CA ALA A 3 8.57 -16.44 -10.12
C ALA A 3 7.88 -17.28 -9.03
N LEU A 4 8.58 -17.58 -7.92
CA LEU A 4 7.98 -18.24 -6.75
C LEU A 4 6.97 -17.32 -6.02
N TYR A 5 7.12 -16.03 -6.18
CA TYR A 5 6.15 -15.04 -5.68
C TYR A 5 5.02 -14.73 -6.69
N GLY A 6 5.03 -15.43 -7.84
CA GLY A 6 4.01 -15.29 -8.86
C GLY A 6 4.18 -14.05 -9.76
N PHE A 7 5.39 -13.51 -9.88
CA PHE A 7 5.66 -12.35 -10.72
C PHE A 7 6.63 -12.71 -11.85
N PRO A 8 6.48 -12.12 -13.06
CA PRO A 8 7.42 -12.30 -14.14
C PRO A 8 8.80 -11.74 -13.77
N PRO A 9 9.90 -12.34 -14.29
CA PRO A 9 11.27 -11.99 -13.92
C PRO A 9 11.74 -10.63 -14.46
N ALA A 10 11.06 -10.11 -15.48
CA ALA A 10 11.35 -8.79 -16.04
C ALA A 10 10.09 -8.18 -16.68
N PRO A 11 10.04 -6.83 -16.82
CA PRO A 11 8.98 -6.15 -17.56
C PRO A 11 8.90 -6.66 -19.00
N GLY A 12 7.67 -6.82 -19.52
CA GLY A 12 7.42 -7.29 -20.88
C GLY A 12 7.60 -8.79 -21.12
N ILE A 13 7.99 -9.55 -20.11
CA ILE A 13 7.99 -11.03 -20.18
C ILE A 13 6.60 -11.52 -19.79
N GLU A 14 5.90 -12.12 -20.76
CA GLU A 14 4.68 -12.85 -20.45
C GLU A 14 5.04 -14.17 -19.74
N ALA A 15 4.45 -14.38 -18.58
CA ALA A 15 4.60 -15.59 -17.80
C ALA A 15 3.21 -16.14 -17.44
N PRO A 16 2.53 -16.76 -18.41
CA PRO A 16 1.19 -17.28 -18.22
C PRO A 16 1.18 -18.33 -17.09
N GLY A 17 0.17 -18.24 -16.23
CA GLY A 17 0.02 -19.16 -15.09
C GLY A 17 0.71 -18.71 -13.79
N LEU A 18 1.50 -17.63 -13.78
CA LEU A 18 1.98 -17.06 -12.53
C LEU A 18 0.85 -16.32 -11.80
N ILE A 19 0.64 -16.67 -10.56
CA ILE A 19 -0.36 -16.05 -9.67
C ILE A 19 0.37 -15.38 -8.51
N PRO A 20 0.23 -14.05 -8.30
CA PRO A 20 0.80 -13.38 -7.15
C PRO A 20 0.40 -14.04 -5.84
N VAL A 21 1.38 -14.45 -5.04
CA VAL A 21 1.15 -15.14 -3.75
C VAL A 21 1.30 -14.20 -2.56
N MET A 22 1.81 -12.98 -2.77
CA MET A 22 2.00 -12.00 -1.71
C MET A 22 1.11 -10.79 -1.94
N THR A 23 0.41 -10.38 -0.88
CA THR A 23 -0.39 -9.16 -0.85
C THR A 23 -0.05 -8.37 0.41
N LEU A 24 0.31 -7.09 0.26
CA LEU A 24 0.47 -6.18 1.39
C LEU A 24 -0.82 -5.40 1.58
N LYS A 25 -1.39 -5.53 2.77
CA LYS A 25 -2.64 -4.88 3.16
C LYS A 25 -2.47 -4.01 4.39
N SER A 26 -3.34 -3.02 4.49
CA SER A 26 -3.51 -2.20 5.69
C SER A 26 -5.01 -1.99 5.95
N ARG A 27 -5.34 -1.17 6.95
CA ARG A 27 -6.71 -0.73 7.21
C ARG A 27 -6.72 0.76 7.48
N VAL A 28 -7.81 1.42 7.11
CA VAL A 28 -8.03 2.81 7.47
C VAL A 28 -8.09 2.94 8.99
N ALA A 29 -7.19 3.72 9.59
CA ALA A 29 -7.11 3.93 11.04
C ALA A 29 -7.89 5.16 11.50
N ALA A 30 -7.96 6.20 10.66
CA ALA A 30 -8.70 7.42 10.93
C ALA A 30 -9.15 8.06 9.63
N VAL A 31 -10.27 8.80 9.67
CA VAL A 31 -10.75 9.65 8.59
C VAL A 31 -11.08 11.01 9.17
N ARG A 32 -10.63 12.09 8.50
CA ARG A 32 -10.89 13.46 8.93
C ARG A 32 -11.29 14.33 7.74
N PRO A 33 -12.32 15.18 7.90
CA PRO A 33 -12.54 16.27 6.97
C PRO A 33 -11.43 17.31 7.15
N MET A 34 -10.90 17.81 6.05
CA MET A 34 -9.87 18.84 6.02
C MET A 34 -10.23 19.89 4.97
N PRO A 35 -10.13 21.19 5.28
CA PRO A 35 -10.48 22.25 4.35
C PRO A 35 -9.44 22.38 3.22
N ALA A 36 -9.88 22.99 2.12
CA ALA A 36 -8.99 23.43 1.05
C ALA A 36 -7.84 24.27 1.61
N GLY A 37 -6.66 24.18 1.00
CA GLY A 37 -5.44 24.85 1.45
C GLY A 37 -4.71 24.13 2.59
N SER A 38 -5.27 23.06 3.16
CA SER A 38 -4.58 22.28 4.21
C SER A 38 -3.35 21.56 3.67
N PRO A 39 -2.17 21.74 4.29
CA PRO A 39 -0.97 20.99 3.94
C PRO A 39 -1.03 19.57 4.52
N ILE A 40 -0.53 18.60 3.77
CA ILE A 40 -0.52 17.18 4.15
C ILE A 40 0.91 16.70 4.34
N SER A 41 1.15 16.04 5.49
CA SER A 41 2.40 15.37 5.82
C SER A 41 3.63 16.29 5.93
N TYR A 42 4.77 15.69 6.22
CA TYR A 42 6.05 16.40 6.38
C TYR A 42 6.47 17.15 5.13
N GLY A 43 6.92 18.39 5.31
CA GLY A 43 7.40 19.26 4.25
C GLY A 43 6.30 19.79 3.34
N CYS A 44 5.02 19.60 3.70
CA CYS A 44 3.87 20.17 2.99
C CYS A 44 3.93 19.95 1.47
N THR A 45 4.35 18.75 1.05
CA THR A 45 4.54 18.43 -0.38
C THR A 45 3.24 18.14 -1.12
N ALA A 46 2.13 18.08 -0.41
CA ALA A 46 0.78 18.11 -0.93
C ALA A 46 -0.01 19.17 -0.18
N VAL A 47 -0.82 19.92 -0.91
CA VAL A 47 -1.78 20.88 -0.37
C VAL A 47 -3.13 20.55 -0.99
N LEU A 48 -4.18 20.50 -0.19
CA LEU A 48 -5.53 20.18 -0.66
C LEU A 48 -6.09 21.31 -1.51
N GLU A 49 -6.55 21.00 -2.71
CA GLU A 49 -7.15 21.99 -3.64
C GLU A 49 -8.63 22.27 -3.32
N ARG A 50 -9.27 21.37 -2.56
CA ARG A 50 -10.69 21.44 -2.17
C ARG A 50 -10.88 20.84 -0.77
N ASP A 51 -12.03 21.10 -0.17
CA ASP A 51 -12.44 20.41 1.05
C ASP A 51 -12.43 18.90 0.81
N SER A 52 -11.70 18.16 1.64
CA SER A 52 -11.36 16.79 1.39
C SER A 52 -11.58 15.90 2.62
N ARG A 53 -11.84 14.61 2.37
CA ARG A 53 -11.78 13.56 3.39
C ARG A 53 -10.43 12.88 3.30
N VAL A 54 -9.60 13.07 4.31
CA VAL A 54 -8.25 12.47 4.36
C VAL A 54 -8.24 11.33 5.35
N ALA A 55 -7.76 10.17 4.91
CA ALA A 55 -7.59 9.02 5.77
C ALA A 55 -6.13 8.76 6.11
N VAL A 56 -5.90 8.16 7.28
CA VAL A 56 -4.60 7.71 7.75
C VAL A 56 -4.54 6.19 7.62
N LEU A 57 -3.48 5.70 6.98
CA LEU A 57 -3.10 4.30 6.96
C LEU A 57 -1.90 4.08 7.89
N PRO A 58 -1.96 3.14 8.85
CA PRO A 58 -0.84 2.82 9.74
C PRO A 58 0.16 1.91 9.02
N VAL A 59 0.76 2.42 7.94
CA VAL A 59 1.79 1.75 7.15
C VAL A 59 2.72 2.81 6.55
N GLY A 60 4.02 2.60 6.68
CA GLY A 60 5.02 3.53 6.19
C GLY A 60 6.33 2.84 5.81
N TYR A 61 7.41 3.60 5.68
CA TYR A 61 8.69 3.04 5.25
C TYR A 61 9.31 2.09 6.28
N GLY A 62 8.95 2.18 7.54
CA GLY A 62 9.32 1.21 8.58
C GLY A 62 8.67 -0.16 8.39
N ASP A 63 7.58 -0.25 7.62
CA ASP A 63 6.89 -1.48 7.24
C ASP A 63 7.37 -2.04 5.89
N GLY A 64 8.16 -1.25 5.16
CA GLY A 64 8.65 -1.61 3.84
C GLY A 64 7.95 -0.88 2.69
N LEU A 65 7.14 0.15 2.97
CA LEU A 65 6.54 0.99 1.94
C LEU A 65 7.51 2.12 1.54
N PRO A 66 8.13 2.11 0.34
CA PRO A 66 9.18 3.06 -0.02
C PRO A 66 8.72 4.52 0.04
N ARG A 67 9.54 5.38 0.64
CA ARG A 67 9.29 6.82 0.70
C ARG A 67 9.28 7.50 -0.68
N SER A 68 9.94 6.90 -1.67
CA SER A 68 9.95 7.35 -3.07
C SER A 68 8.57 7.30 -3.74
N LEU A 69 7.63 6.56 -3.18
CA LEU A 69 6.22 6.49 -3.61
C LEU A 69 5.35 7.65 -3.10
N SER A 70 5.90 8.58 -2.32
CA SER A 70 5.20 9.78 -1.85
C SER A 70 4.60 10.58 -3.00
N ASN A 71 3.32 10.96 -2.90
CA ASN A 71 2.54 11.65 -3.94
C ASN A 71 2.39 10.89 -5.28
N LYS A 72 2.82 9.64 -5.36
CA LYS A 72 2.78 8.85 -6.61
C LYS A 72 1.91 7.61 -6.47
N LEU A 73 1.95 6.98 -5.29
CA LEU A 73 1.23 5.75 -5.02
C LEU A 73 -0.28 5.98 -5.04
N GLN A 74 -0.98 5.04 -5.64
CA GLN A 74 -2.40 4.83 -5.42
C GLN A 74 -2.60 3.48 -4.72
N VAL A 75 -3.46 3.44 -3.72
CA VAL A 75 -3.83 2.22 -3.01
C VAL A 75 -5.23 1.79 -3.40
N GLN A 76 -5.50 0.49 -3.34
CA GLN A 76 -6.78 -0.07 -3.74
C GLN A 76 -7.68 -0.29 -2.53
N ILE A 77 -8.94 0.19 -2.60
CA ILE A 77 -9.98 -0.04 -1.59
C ILE A 77 -11.23 -0.53 -2.32
N GLY A 78 -11.52 -1.82 -2.21
CA GLY A 78 -12.55 -2.43 -3.06
C GLY A 78 -12.21 -2.27 -4.54
N ASP A 79 -13.10 -1.66 -5.30
CA ASP A 79 -12.94 -1.35 -6.72
C ASP A 79 -12.32 0.05 -7.01
N ARG A 80 -11.85 0.75 -5.98
CA ARG A 80 -11.47 2.16 -6.05
C ARG A 80 -9.99 2.37 -5.79
N LEU A 81 -9.36 3.21 -6.62
CA LEU A 81 -8.02 3.73 -6.40
C LEU A 81 -8.07 5.02 -5.59
N CYS A 82 -7.25 5.10 -4.54
CA CYS A 82 -7.13 6.23 -3.64
C CYS A 82 -5.68 6.74 -3.64
N PRO A 83 -5.42 7.99 -4.03
CA PRO A 83 -4.07 8.52 -4.10
C PRO A 83 -3.48 8.76 -2.71
N VAL A 84 -2.19 8.47 -2.57
CA VAL A 84 -1.41 8.84 -1.39
C VAL A 84 -1.07 10.32 -1.46
N LEU A 85 -1.40 11.04 -0.41
CA LEU A 85 -1.19 12.48 -0.26
C LEU A 85 0.03 12.77 0.60
N GLY A 86 0.93 13.58 0.08
CA GLY A 86 2.11 14.02 0.79
C GLY A 86 3.15 12.90 0.96
N ARG A 87 4.06 13.10 1.91
CA ARG A 87 5.16 12.17 2.16
C ARG A 87 4.71 10.95 2.96
N ILE A 88 5.18 9.78 2.54
CA ILE A 88 5.09 8.55 3.34
C ILE A 88 6.02 8.72 4.54
N CYS A 89 5.47 8.55 5.75
CA CYS A 89 6.18 8.64 7.02
C CYS A 89 6.74 7.25 7.43
N MET A 90 7.38 7.18 8.61
CA MET A 90 7.91 5.91 9.12
C MET A 90 6.80 4.87 9.32
N ASP A 91 5.71 5.28 9.97
CA ASP A 91 4.67 4.37 10.47
C ASP A 91 3.29 4.65 9.88
N MET A 92 3.17 5.63 8.97
CA MET A 92 1.88 5.99 8.39
C MET A 92 2.03 6.71 7.05
N CYS A 93 0.94 6.69 6.27
CA CYS A 93 0.73 7.57 5.13
C CYS A 93 -0.73 8.05 5.09
N MET A 94 -0.98 9.10 4.32
CA MET A 94 -2.31 9.68 4.14
C MET A 94 -2.81 9.40 2.74
N ILE A 95 -4.12 9.18 2.61
CA ILE A 95 -4.80 8.96 1.33
C ILE A 95 -6.02 9.85 1.19
N ASP A 96 -6.38 10.17 -0.05
CA ASP A 96 -7.59 10.90 -0.37
C ASP A 96 -8.80 9.96 -0.47
N LEU A 97 -9.84 10.23 0.33
CA LEU A 97 -11.14 9.55 0.29
C LEU A 97 -12.28 10.47 -0.12
N THR A 98 -12.02 11.66 -0.65
CA THR A 98 -13.04 12.72 -0.86
C THR A 98 -14.22 12.20 -1.66
N ASP A 99 -13.99 11.50 -2.77
CA ASP A 99 -15.05 10.99 -3.64
C ASP A 99 -15.33 9.49 -3.42
N LYS A 100 -14.92 8.94 -2.27
CA LYS A 100 -14.99 7.50 -1.98
C LYS A 100 -16.08 7.20 -0.96
N MET A 101 -17.34 7.19 -1.42
CA MET A 101 -18.49 6.82 -0.58
C MET A 101 -18.37 5.40 -0.04
N GLY A 102 -18.77 5.20 1.23
CA GLY A 102 -18.77 3.88 1.87
C GLY A 102 -17.40 3.38 2.33
N VAL A 103 -16.33 4.18 2.20
CA VAL A 103 -15.03 3.89 2.77
C VAL A 103 -14.87 4.67 4.08
N ASP A 104 -14.56 3.96 5.17
CA ASP A 104 -14.41 4.54 6.51
C ASP A 104 -13.37 3.77 7.34
N VAL A 105 -13.22 4.14 8.60
CA VAL A 105 -12.33 3.48 9.56
C VAL A 105 -12.60 1.97 9.56
N GLY A 106 -11.53 1.17 9.51
CA GLY A 106 -11.57 -0.28 9.42
C GLY A 106 -11.63 -0.84 8.00
N SER A 107 -11.93 -0.02 6.98
CA SER A 107 -11.91 -0.47 5.57
C SER A 107 -10.54 -1.05 5.20
N GLU A 108 -10.55 -2.22 4.55
CA GLU A 108 -9.32 -2.87 4.09
C GLU A 108 -8.74 -2.16 2.88
N VAL A 109 -7.43 -2.03 2.87
CA VAL A 109 -6.66 -1.34 1.83
C VAL A 109 -5.61 -2.31 1.29
N GLU A 110 -5.57 -2.53 -0.02
CA GLU A 110 -4.49 -3.23 -0.68
C GLU A 110 -3.45 -2.22 -1.19
N ILE A 111 -2.21 -2.40 -0.76
CA ILE A 111 -1.07 -1.57 -1.18
C ILE A 111 -0.48 -2.16 -2.45
N PHE A 112 -0.18 -3.45 -2.44
CA PHE A 112 0.11 -4.25 -3.61
C PHE A 112 -0.40 -5.68 -3.44
N GLY A 113 -0.69 -6.36 -4.54
CA GLY A 113 -1.18 -7.72 -4.52
C GLY A 113 -1.89 -8.10 -5.80
N LYS A 114 -3.13 -8.57 -5.65
CA LYS A 114 -3.92 -9.06 -6.77
C LYS A 114 -4.50 -7.94 -7.65
N GLN A 115 -4.90 -6.84 -7.01
CA GLN A 115 -5.57 -5.72 -7.69
C GLN A 115 -4.58 -4.59 -8.03
N ASN A 116 -3.56 -4.41 -7.21
CA ASN A 116 -2.55 -3.36 -7.38
C ASN A 116 -1.17 -4.02 -7.62
N SER A 117 -0.69 -3.94 -8.86
CA SER A 117 0.50 -4.67 -9.30
C SER A 117 1.77 -4.20 -8.59
N ILE A 118 2.53 -5.12 -8.00
CA ILE A 118 3.85 -4.81 -7.43
C ILE A 118 4.86 -4.36 -8.50
N ASN A 119 4.68 -4.80 -9.75
CA ASN A 119 5.56 -4.37 -10.84
C ASN A 119 5.36 -2.87 -11.12
N ASP A 120 4.11 -2.41 -11.10
CA ASP A 120 3.79 -0.99 -11.32
C ASP A 120 4.29 -0.15 -10.15
N LEU A 121 4.14 -0.64 -8.91
CA LEU A 121 4.71 0.02 -7.74
C LEU A 121 6.24 0.10 -7.82
N ALA A 122 6.90 -0.95 -8.24
CA ALA A 122 8.36 -0.99 -8.40
C ALA A 122 8.82 0.04 -9.43
N ALA A 123 8.13 0.13 -10.57
CA ALA A 123 8.42 1.13 -11.60
C ALA A 123 8.24 2.56 -11.06
N LEU A 124 7.14 2.85 -10.34
CA LEU A 124 6.90 4.14 -9.70
C LEU A 124 7.95 4.49 -8.64
N ALA A 125 8.44 3.49 -7.91
CA ALA A 125 9.46 3.66 -6.88
C ALA A 125 10.88 3.82 -7.46
N GLY A 126 11.09 3.47 -8.74
CA GLY A 126 12.39 3.44 -9.40
C GLY A 126 13.23 2.23 -8.99
N THR A 127 12.57 1.08 -8.76
CA THR A 127 13.22 -0.16 -8.32
C THR A 127 12.60 -1.39 -9.00
N ILE A 128 12.83 -2.58 -8.43
CA ILE A 128 12.35 -3.86 -8.93
C ILE A 128 11.45 -4.57 -7.90
N PRO A 129 10.54 -5.46 -8.33
CA PRO A 129 9.62 -6.17 -7.43
C PRO A 129 10.33 -6.97 -6.32
N TYR A 130 11.54 -7.47 -6.59
CA TYR A 130 12.36 -8.19 -5.60
C TYR A 130 12.65 -7.33 -4.37
N GLU A 131 13.04 -6.06 -4.58
CA GLU A 131 13.34 -5.14 -3.50
C GLU A 131 12.09 -4.87 -2.66
N LEU A 132 10.94 -4.63 -3.31
CA LEU A 132 9.68 -4.40 -2.59
C LEU A 132 9.23 -5.59 -1.75
N THR A 133 9.36 -6.82 -2.28
CA THR A 133 9.01 -8.02 -1.50
C THR A 133 9.95 -8.24 -0.32
N CYS A 134 11.24 -7.97 -0.49
CA CYS A 134 12.24 -8.08 0.56
C CYS A 134 12.12 -6.97 1.62
N ALA A 135 11.66 -5.78 1.22
CA ALA A 135 11.54 -4.62 2.10
C ALA A 135 10.45 -4.80 3.17
N VAL A 136 9.47 -5.68 2.96
CA VAL A 136 8.40 -5.89 3.96
C VAL A 136 9.00 -6.36 5.28
N SER A 137 8.90 -5.47 6.28
CA SER A 137 9.55 -5.57 7.57
C SER A 137 9.04 -6.77 8.40
N LYS A 138 9.88 -7.26 9.31
CA LYS A 138 9.54 -8.31 10.29
C LYS A 138 8.44 -7.89 11.28
N ARG A 139 8.17 -6.60 11.42
CA ARG A 139 7.08 -6.09 12.26
C ARG A 139 5.70 -6.24 11.62
N VAL A 140 5.64 -6.46 10.30
CA VAL A 140 4.39 -6.70 9.59
C VAL A 140 3.96 -8.15 9.80
N PRO A 141 2.76 -8.39 10.36
CA PRO A 141 2.23 -9.75 10.51
C PRO A 141 2.13 -10.46 9.17
N ARG A 142 2.56 -11.72 9.13
CA ARG A 142 2.38 -12.58 7.96
C ARG A 142 1.25 -13.57 8.20
N ILE A 143 0.30 -13.62 7.29
CA ILE A 143 -0.85 -14.50 7.35
C ILE A 143 -0.80 -15.39 6.11
N TYR A 144 -0.63 -16.68 6.33
CA TYR A 144 -0.55 -17.67 5.26
C TYR A 144 -1.90 -18.29 5.00
N TYR A 145 -2.26 -18.37 3.72
CA TYR A 145 -3.52 -18.94 3.26
C TYR A 145 -3.26 -20.17 2.38
N ARG A 146 -4.10 -21.19 2.51
CA ARG A 146 -4.22 -22.31 1.60
C ARG A 146 -5.69 -22.60 1.37
N ASP A 147 -6.11 -22.68 0.10
CA ASP A 147 -7.51 -22.90 -0.30
C ASP A 147 -8.49 -21.95 0.40
N GLY A 148 -8.13 -20.66 0.50
CA GLY A 148 -8.92 -19.61 1.12
C GLY A 148 -8.99 -19.66 2.66
N LYS A 149 -8.33 -20.63 3.30
CA LYS A 149 -8.29 -20.75 4.77
C LYS A 149 -6.94 -20.30 5.32
N VAL A 150 -7.00 -19.58 6.46
CA VAL A 150 -5.78 -19.24 7.20
C VAL A 150 -5.18 -20.52 7.78
N ILE A 151 -3.94 -20.83 7.42
CA ILE A 151 -3.21 -21.98 7.94
C ILE A 151 -2.18 -21.60 9.00
N GLU A 152 -1.67 -20.36 8.94
CA GLU A 152 -0.66 -19.88 9.87
C GLU A 152 -0.72 -18.35 10.00
N LYS A 153 -0.35 -17.84 11.19
CA LYS A 153 -0.12 -16.42 11.46
C LYS A 153 1.22 -16.28 12.14
N GLU A 154 2.12 -15.54 11.52
CA GLU A 154 3.46 -15.29 12.04
C GLU A 154 3.59 -13.84 12.47
N LEU A 155 3.97 -13.64 13.74
CA LEU A 155 4.37 -12.35 14.32
C LEU A 155 5.85 -12.46 14.68
N LEU A 156 6.72 -11.92 13.84
CA LEU A 156 8.19 -12.04 14.00
C LEU A 156 8.75 -11.13 15.10
N LEU A 157 8.01 -10.08 15.47
CA LEU A 157 8.29 -9.27 16.64
C LEU A 157 7.25 -9.60 17.71
N ARG A 158 7.64 -10.46 18.65
CA ARG A 158 6.93 -10.59 19.92
C ARG A 158 7.56 -9.61 20.90
N GLY A 159 6.77 -8.63 21.36
CA GLY A 159 7.14 -7.81 22.52
C GLY A 159 7.23 -8.66 23.78
#